data_ed3a580452c370238fbec26a2d1ffdab
#
_entry.id   ed3a580452c370238fbec26a2d1ffdab
#
_cell.length_a   1.000
_cell.length_b   1.000
_cell.length_c   1.000
_cell.angle_alpha   90.00
_cell.angle_beta   90.00
_cell.angle_gamma   90.00
#
_symmetry.space_group_name_H-M   'P 1'
#
loop_
_entity.id
_entity.type
_entity.pdbx_description
1 polymer ?
#
loop_
_entity_poly.entity_id
_entity_poly.type
_entity_poly.pdbx_seq_one_letter_code
_entity_poly.pdbx_strand_id
1 'polypeptide(L)'
;EFERAIDLPGIVGGVVPGNAFLTRPDAEAYRPLLAAANAHKAMLFIHWGPTPGDTWPRTPPGTDNFARRMGTIDMQQSLSADMVTLCMTDILDEYPDAMIHIHNLGGNIPYEIERMDHRCLLDTPDEPLPSTCMNKPGLYMDCNSFGAQAIEMGVKLYGADKILFGTDGTEFGADWSNKAVAEADIGEAARNAILHGNAARVLSHLATFAPLSEAAE
;
A
#
# COMPACT_ATOMS: atom_id res chain seq x y z
N GLU A 1 14.54 -14.37 -9.85
CA GLU A 1 15.36 -13.17 -9.53
C GLU A 1 15.06 -12.66 -8.12
N PHE A 2 13.78 -12.63 -7.70
CA PHE A 2 13.43 -12.20 -6.35
C PHE A 2 14.16 -13.02 -5.27
N GLU A 3 14.10 -14.37 -5.35
CA GLU A 3 14.79 -15.26 -4.41
C GLU A 3 16.29 -15.04 -4.36
N ARG A 4 16.91 -14.76 -5.51
CA ARG A 4 18.36 -14.43 -5.56
C ARG A 4 18.66 -13.08 -4.91
N ALA A 5 17.80 -12.08 -5.14
CA ALA A 5 18.03 -10.72 -4.68
C ALA A 5 17.78 -10.56 -3.18
N ILE A 6 16.78 -11.25 -2.63
CA ILE A 6 16.40 -11.10 -1.23
C ILE A 6 17.48 -11.59 -0.25
N ASP A 7 18.38 -12.45 -0.71
CA ASP A 7 19.53 -12.90 0.07
C ASP A 7 20.71 -11.91 0.10
N LEU A 8 20.63 -10.83 -0.68
CA LEU A 8 21.65 -9.79 -0.69
C LEU A 8 21.52 -8.86 0.53
N PRO A 9 22.64 -8.42 1.14
CA PRO A 9 22.60 -7.52 2.28
C PRO A 9 21.82 -6.23 1.99
N GLY A 10 20.88 -5.89 2.87
CA GLY A 10 20.09 -4.67 2.78
C GLY A 10 18.85 -4.76 1.88
N ILE A 11 18.63 -5.88 1.18
CA ILE A 11 17.38 -6.09 0.42
C ILE A 11 16.31 -6.60 1.38
N VAL A 12 15.16 -5.93 1.40
CA VAL A 12 14.03 -6.24 2.30
C VAL A 12 12.79 -6.71 1.52
N GLY A 13 12.82 -6.60 0.20
CA GLY A 13 11.67 -6.94 -0.64
C GLY A 13 11.85 -6.51 -2.08
N GLY A 14 10.75 -6.46 -2.80
CA GLY A 14 10.72 -6.06 -4.21
C GLY A 14 9.53 -5.16 -4.54
N VAL A 15 9.65 -4.40 -5.62
CA VAL A 15 8.57 -3.58 -6.19
C VAL A 15 7.80 -4.40 -7.20
N VAL A 16 6.46 -4.33 -7.15
CA VAL A 16 5.55 -5.02 -8.06
C VAL A 16 4.63 -3.97 -8.70
N PRO A 17 4.38 -4.03 -10.03
CA PRO A 17 3.45 -3.11 -10.66
C PRO A 17 2.02 -3.32 -10.15
N GLY A 18 1.28 -2.24 -9.89
CA GLY A 18 -0.09 -2.28 -9.39
C GLY A 18 -1.04 -3.07 -10.29
N ASN A 19 -0.91 -2.93 -11.62
CA ASN A 19 -1.75 -3.70 -12.53
C ASN A 19 -1.67 -5.23 -12.37
N ALA A 20 -0.73 -5.74 -11.58
CA ALA A 20 -0.66 -7.15 -11.20
C ALA A 20 -1.81 -7.61 -10.28
N PHE A 21 -2.51 -6.68 -9.63
CA PHE A 21 -3.53 -6.98 -8.62
C PHE A 21 -4.89 -6.33 -8.91
N LEU A 22 -5.11 -5.80 -10.12
CA LEU A 22 -6.39 -5.15 -10.48
C LEU A 22 -7.59 -6.08 -10.33
N THR A 23 -7.41 -7.36 -10.60
CA THR A 23 -8.44 -8.38 -10.43
C THR A 23 -7.85 -9.66 -9.84
N ARG A 24 -8.72 -10.54 -9.33
CA ARG A 24 -8.30 -11.85 -8.82
C ARG A 24 -7.56 -12.69 -9.87
N PRO A 25 -8.01 -12.78 -11.15
CA PRO A 25 -7.25 -13.45 -12.22
C PRO A 25 -5.86 -12.86 -12.46
N ASP A 26 -5.69 -11.54 -12.41
CA ASP A 26 -4.37 -10.92 -12.57
C ASP A 26 -3.44 -11.34 -11.43
N ALA A 27 -3.91 -11.32 -10.20
CA ALA A 27 -3.16 -11.70 -9.01
C ALA A 27 -2.72 -13.19 -9.01
N GLU A 28 -3.48 -14.08 -9.66
CA GLU A 28 -3.11 -15.51 -9.78
C GLU A 28 -1.74 -15.73 -10.41
N ALA A 29 -1.38 -14.92 -11.40
CA ALA A 29 -0.07 -15.00 -12.06
C ALA A 29 1.10 -14.68 -11.10
N TYR A 30 0.82 -13.99 -9.99
CA TYR A 30 1.82 -13.56 -9.00
C TYR A 30 1.91 -14.46 -7.77
N ARG A 31 1.14 -15.57 -7.71
CA ARG A 31 1.25 -16.56 -6.62
C ARG A 31 2.67 -17.07 -6.37
N PRO A 32 3.51 -17.36 -7.40
CA PRO A 32 4.89 -17.77 -7.14
C PRO A 32 5.70 -16.68 -6.42
N LEU A 33 5.46 -15.40 -6.73
CA LEU A 33 6.13 -14.29 -6.06
C LEU A 33 5.61 -14.11 -4.63
N LEU A 34 4.30 -14.23 -4.41
CA LEU A 34 3.70 -14.21 -3.06
C LEU A 34 4.26 -15.34 -2.20
N ALA A 35 4.39 -16.55 -2.76
CA ALA A 35 4.99 -17.69 -2.06
C ALA A 35 6.45 -17.45 -1.68
N ALA A 36 7.24 -16.89 -2.61
CA ALA A 36 8.63 -16.52 -2.33
C ALA A 36 8.74 -15.43 -1.25
N ALA A 37 7.90 -14.38 -1.33
CA ALA A 37 7.85 -13.35 -0.30
C ALA A 37 7.45 -13.91 1.07
N ASN A 38 6.48 -14.83 1.10
CA ASN A 38 6.06 -15.52 2.33
C ASN A 38 7.20 -16.35 2.93
N ALA A 39 7.92 -17.13 2.11
CA ALA A 39 9.02 -17.96 2.57
C ALA A 39 10.18 -17.15 3.17
N HIS A 40 10.45 -15.97 2.64
CA HIS A 40 11.51 -15.07 3.09
C HIS A 40 11.01 -13.99 4.08
N LYS A 41 9.72 -13.97 4.43
CA LYS A 41 9.08 -12.91 5.23
C LYS A 41 9.38 -11.52 4.68
N ALA A 42 9.41 -11.42 3.37
CA ALA A 42 9.84 -10.24 2.63
C ALA A 42 8.66 -9.34 2.27
N MET A 43 8.95 -8.08 1.97
CA MET A 43 7.97 -7.09 1.56
C MET A 43 7.81 -7.05 0.05
N LEU A 44 6.56 -7.05 -0.42
CA LEU A 44 6.20 -6.68 -1.79
C LEU A 44 5.57 -5.30 -1.77
N PHE A 45 6.24 -4.34 -2.39
CA PHE A 45 5.74 -2.99 -2.56
C PHE A 45 4.96 -2.88 -3.86
N ILE A 46 3.63 -2.76 -3.75
CA ILE A 46 2.73 -2.57 -4.88
C ILE A 46 2.70 -1.09 -5.23
N HIS A 47 3.36 -0.76 -6.32
CA HIS A 47 3.47 0.60 -6.84
C HIS A 47 2.66 0.72 -8.12
N TRP A 48 1.90 1.82 -8.27
CA TRP A 48 1.14 2.09 -9.49
C TRP A 48 2.01 1.96 -10.74
N GLY A 49 1.57 1.15 -11.68
CA GLY A 49 2.31 0.90 -12.92
C GLY A 49 1.77 -0.29 -13.70
N PRO A 50 2.13 -0.39 -14.99
CA PRO A 50 1.67 -1.44 -15.88
C PRO A 50 2.42 -2.76 -15.67
N THR A 51 1.74 -3.85 -16.00
CA THR A 51 2.38 -5.14 -16.29
C THR A 51 2.83 -5.20 -17.75
N PRO A 52 3.76 -6.10 -18.10
CA PRO A 52 4.17 -6.27 -19.50
C PRO A 52 2.97 -6.58 -20.40
N GLY A 53 2.79 -5.77 -21.45
CA GLY A 53 1.69 -5.91 -22.41
C GLY A 53 0.49 -4.98 -22.16
N ASP A 54 0.45 -4.29 -21.04
CA ASP A 54 -0.63 -3.34 -20.77
C ASP A 54 -0.57 -2.10 -21.68
N THR A 55 -1.75 -1.56 -22.00
CA THR A 55 -1.86 -0.21 -22.57
C THR A 55 -1.64 0.80 -21.45
N TRP A 56 -0.59 1.61 -21.59
CA TRP A 56 -0.21 2.58 -20.58
C TRP A 56 0.14 3.95 -21.17
N PRO A 57 -0.28 5.05 -20.59
CA PRO A 57 -1.27 5.16 -19.50
C PRO A 57 -2.71 4.85 -19.96
N ARG A 58 -3.63 4.60 -19.03
CA ARG A 58 -5.05 4.35 -19.33
C ARG A 58 -5.72 5.57 -19.95
N THR A 59 -5.50 6.74 -19.36
CA THR A 59 -5.93 8.01 -19.96
C THR A 59 -5.10 8.27 -21.23
N PRO A 60 -5.72 8.38 -22.41
CA PRO A 60 -4.98 8.61 -23.65
C PRO A 60 -4.23 9.96 -23.64
N PRO A 61 -2.99 9.99 -24.16
CA PRO A 61 -2.26 11.24 -24.36
C PRO A 61 -3.09 12.24 -25.19
N GLY A 62 -3.09 13.52 -24.79
CA GLY A 62 -3.88 14.56 -25.45
C GLY A 62 -5.28 14.78 -24.86
N THR A 63 -5.72 13.92 -23.93
CA THR A 63 -6.94 14.18 -23.15
C THR A 63 -6.79 15.46 -22.33
N ASP A 64 -7.86 16.24 -22.21
CA ASP A 64 -7.88 17.45 -21.37
C ASP A 64 -7.47 17.13 -19.92
N ASN A 65 -6.67 18.00 -19.31
CA ASN A 65 -6.14 17.80 -17.98
C ASN A 65 -5.38 16.46 -17.77
N PHE A 66 -4.75 15.96 -18.83
CA PHE A 66 -4.09 14.65 -18.88
C PHE A 66 -3.27 14.34 -17.60
N ALA A 67 -2.37 15.23 -17.19
CA ALA A 67 -1.52 15.00 -16.02
C ALA A 67 -2.34 14.77 -14.72
N ARG A 68 -3.43 15.51 -14.53
CA ARG A 68 -4.30 15.36 -13.35
C ARG A 68 -5.12 14.08 -13.40
N ARG A 69 -5.62 13.73 -14.59
CA ARG A 69 -6.38 12.48 -14.79
C ARG A 69 -5.48 11.26 -14.57
N MET A 70 -4.36 11.20 -15.27
CA MET A 70 -3.41 10.08 -15.20
C MET A 70 -2.75 10.01 -13.82
N GLY A 71 -2.09 11.07 -13.39
CA GLY A 71 -1.26 11.08 -12.17
C GLY A 71 -2.05 11.12 -10.86
N THR A 72 -3.39 11.22 -10.91
CA THR A 72 -4.22 11.19 -9.71
C THR A 72 -5.38 10.21 -9.87
N ILE A 73 -6.28 10.45 -10.81
CA ILE A 73 -7.54 9.68 -10.89
C ILE A 73 -7.28 8.23 -11.31
N ASP A 74 -6.55 8.00 -12.41
CA ASP A 74 -6.25 6.64 -12.89
C ASP A 74 -5.43 5.86 -11.87
N MET A 75 -4.44 6.52 -11.23
CA MET A 75 -3.61 5.93 -10.19
C MET A 75 -4.45 5.48 -9.00
N GLN A 76 -5.25 6.38 -8.43
CA GLN A 76 -6.05 6.08 -7.24
C GLN A 76 -7.11 5.02 -7.52
N GLN A 77 -7.70 5.02 -8.72
CA GLN A 77 -8.65 4.00 -9.14
C GLN A 77 -8.00 2.62 -9.25
N SER A 78 -6.79 2.54 -9.80
CA SER A 78 -6.04 1.28 -9.90
C SER A 78 -5.72 0.72 -8.52
N LEU A 79 -5.14 1.55 -7.64
CA LEU A 79 -4.80 1.12 -6.27
C LEU A 79 -6.04 0.73 -5.45
N SER A 80 -7.18 1.38 -5.70
CA SER A 80 -8.44 0.97 -5.08
C SER A 80 -8.90 -0.43 -5.54
N ALA A 81 -8.71 -0.75 -6.83
CA ALA A 81 -8.98 -2.10 -7.35
C ALA A 81 -8.03 -3.14 -6.74
N ASP A 82 -6.75 -2.81 -6.58
CA ASP A 82 -5.77 -3.67 -5.92
C ASP A 82 -6.20 -3.98 -4.49
N MET A 83 -6.64 -2.98 -3.73
CA MET A 83 -7.14 -3.17 -2.36
C MET A 83 -8.35 -4.10 -2.30
N VAL A 84 -9.30 -3.97 -3.24
CA VAL A 84 -10.44 -4.89 -3.33
C VAL A 84 -9.96 -6.31 -3.57
N THR A 85 -9.04 -6.51 -4.49
CA THR A 85 -8.47 -7.84 -4.79
C THR A 85 -7.74 -8.43 -3.59
N LEU A 86 -6.87 -7.65 -2.95
CA LEU A 86 -6.04 -8.12 -1.83
C LEU A 86 -6.85 -8.37 -0.55
N CYS A 87 -7.86 -7.53 -0.28
CA CYS A 87 -8.59 -7.56 0.98
C CYS A 87 -9.87 -8.39 0.93
N MET A 88 -10.58 -8.39 -0.21
CA MET A 88 -11.90 -9.02 -0.34
C MET A 88 -11.86 -10.37 -1.07
N THR A 89 -10.66 -10.88 -1.37
CA THR A 89 -10.47 -12.25 -1.87
C THR A 89 -9.54 -13.03 -0.94
N ASP A 90 -9.37 -14.32 -1.22
CA ASP A 90 -8.50 -15.24 -0.47
C ASP A 90 -7.04 -15.22 -0.94
N ILE A 91 -6.66 -14.33 -1.85
CA ILE A 91 -5.33 -14.34 -2.50
C ILE A 91 -4.17 -14.28 -1.50
N LEU A 92 -4.34 -13.58 -0.37
CA LEU A 92 -3.31 -13.45 0.66
C LEU A 92 -3.40 -14.52 1.77
N ASP A 93 -4.49 -15.27 1.85
CA ASP A 93 -4.75 -16.16 2.99
C ASP A 93 -3.74 -17.33 3.07
N GLU A 94 -3.14 -17.70 1.93
CA GLU A 94 -2.10 -18.73 1.86
C GLU A 94 -0.69 -18.20 2.19
N TYR A 95 -0.54 -16.85 2.34
CA TYR A 95 0.75 -16.18 2.49
C TYR A 95 0.82 -15.30 3.74
N PRO A 96 0.61 -15.86 4.95
CA PRO A 96 0.46 -15.07 6.18
C PRO A 96 1.74 -14.35 6.62
N ASP A 97 2.91 -14.79 6.16
CA ASP A 97 4.21 -14.20 6.48
C ASP A 97 4.70 -13.21 5.41
N ALA A 98 4.04 -13.12 4.26
CA ALA A 98 4.34 -12.10 3.25
C ALA A 98 3.88 -10.73 3.75
N MET A 99 4.71 -9.71 3.58
CA MET A 99 4.35 -8.33 3.85
C MET A 99 3.98 -7.64 2.55
N ILE A 100 2.81 -7.04 2.53
CA ILE A 100 2.32 -6.28 1.37
C ILE A 100 2.28 -4.81 1.76
N HIS A 101 3.01 -3.99 1.03
CA HIS A 101 2.96 -2.54 1.15
C HIS A 101 2.32 -1.98 -0.10
N ILE A 102 1.16 -1.38 0.03
CA ILE A 102 0.46 -0.74 -1.10
C ILE A 102 0.60 0.77 -1.03
N HIS A 103 0.87 1.35 -2.17
CA HIS A 103 1.10 2.77 -2.39
C HIS A 103 -0.15 3.63 -2.09
N ASN A 104 0.05 4.89 -1.66
CA ASN A 104 -0.99 5.93 -1.59
C ASN A 104 -2.27 5.52 -0.83
N LEU A 105 -2.15 5.12 0.44
CA LEU A 105 -3.27 4.70 1.30
C LEU A 105 -4.20 3.65 0.65
N GLY A 106 -3.71 2.89 -0.35
CA GLY A 106 -4.54 1.95 -1.10
C GLY A 106 -5.61 2.63 -1.96
N GLY A 107 -5.27 3.78 -2.53
CA GLY A 107 -6.15 4.53 -3.43
C GLY A 107 -7.24 5.32 -2.70
N ASN A 108 -8.46 5.30 -3.27
CA ASN A 108 -9.62 6.03 -2.75
C ASN A 108 -10.40 5.23 -1.68
N ILE A 109 -9.95 4.05 -1.30
CA ILE A 109 -10.68 3.17 -0.37
C ILE A 109 -11.10 3.89 0.92
N PRO A 110 -10.26 4.69 1.60
CA PRO A 110 -10.69 5.38 2.82
C PRO A 110 -11.88 6.33 2.60
N TYR A 111 -12.00 6.91 1.40
CA TYR A 111 -13.11 7.77 1.04
C TYR A 111 -14.37 6.98 0.62
N GLU A 112 -14.19 5.86 -0.07
CA GLU A 112 -15.30 5.08 -0.68
C GLU A 112 -15.90 4.04 0.30
N ILE A 113 -15.24 3.73 1.40
CA ILE A 113 -15.54 2.56 2.22
C ILE A 113 -16.98 2.52 2.75
N GLU A 114 -17.50 3.64 3.22
CA GLU A 114 -18.88 3.71 3.73
C GLU A 114 -19.92 3.47 2.61
N ARG A 115 -19.60 3.91 1.39
CA ARG A 115 -20.43 3.60 0.21
C ARG A 115 -20.34 2.13 -0.16
N MET A 116 -19.17 1.52 -0.07
CA MET A 116 -18.97 0.08 -0.32
C MET A 116 -19.78 -0.75 0.69
N ASP A 117 -19.72 -0.41 1.97
CA ASP A 117 -20.52 -1.08 3.01
C ASP A 117 -22.03 -0.96 2.74
N HIS A 118 -22.48 0.24 2.39
CA HIS A 118 -23.91 0.45 2.06
C HIS A 118 -24.34 -0.38 0.85
N ARG A 119 -23.50 -0.48 -0.18
CA ARG A 119 -23.79 -1.34 -1.34
C ARG A 119 -23.81 -2.82 -0.96
N CYS A 120 -22.88 -3.28 -0.14
CA CYS A 120 -22.85 -4.65 0.38
C CYS A 120 -24.17 -5.00 1.08
N LEU A 121 -24.66 -4.14 1.98
CA LEU A 121 -25.93 -4.34 2.68
C LEU A 121 -27.14 -4.44 1.75
N LEU A 122 -27.08 -3.81 0.57
CA LEU A 122 -28.18 -3.84 -0.41
C LEU A 122 -28.08 -5.02 -1.38
N ASP A 123 -26.87 -5.31 -1.85
CA ASP A 123 -26.66 -6.23 -2.98
C ASP A 123 -26.27 -7.64 -2.51
N THR A 124 -25.50 -7.73 -1.42
CA THR A 124 -24.93 -8.98 -0.87
C THR A 124 -24.95 -8.97 0.66
N PRO A 125 -26.15 -8.89 1.30
CA PRO A 125 -26.27 -8.68 2.75
C PRO A 125 -25.70 -9.82 3.61
N ASP A 126 -25.46 -10.98 3.02
CA ASP A 126 -24.87 -12.15 3.70
C ASP A 126 -23.33 -12.15 3.65
N GLU A 127 -22.70 -11.23 2.92
CA GLU A 127 -21.27 -11.10 2.84
C GLU A 127 -20.71 -10.19 3.95
N PRO A 128 -19.44 -10.36 4.37
CA PRO A 128 -18.79 -9.45 5.29
C PRO A 128 -18.75 -8.01 4.73
N LEU A 129 -18.95 -7.03 5.59
CA LEU A 129 -18.83 -5.63 5.18
C LEU A 129 -17.41 -5.34 4.69
N PRO A 130 -17.25 -4.68 3.54
CA PRO A 130 -15.95 -4.27 2.99
C PRO A 130 -15.01 -3.64 4.03
N SER A 131 -15.53 -2.74 4.89
CA SER A 131 -14.73 -2.11 5.94
C SER A 131 -14.08 -3.10 6.90
N THR A 132 -14.71 -4.23 7.16
CA THR A 132 -14.16 -5.27 8.05
C THR A 132 -13.06 -6.11 7.39
N CYS A 133 -12.94 -6.05 6.07
CA CYS A 133 -11.96 -6.80 5.30
C CYS A 133 -10.65 -6.02 5.08
N MET A 134 -10.63 -4.70 5.28
CA MET A 134 -9.51 -3.83 4.89
C MET A 134 -8.28 -3.93 5.82
N ASN A 135 -8.38 -4.61 6.94
CA ASN A 135 -7.28 -4.75 7.90
C ASN A 135 -6.69 -6.18 7.90
N LYS A 136 -6.16 -6.62 6.75
CA LYS A 136 -5.50 -7.93 6.65
C LYS A 136 -4.15 -7.93 7.41
N PRO A 137 -3.78 -9.04 8.07
CA PRO A 137 -2.42 -9.22 8.59
C PRO A 137 -1.37 -9.04 7.48
N GLY A 138 -0.23 -8.42 7.79
CA GLY A 138 0.85 -8.22 6.81
C GLY A 138 0.59 -7.14 5.76
N LEU A 139 -0.60 -6.52 5.72
CA LEU A 139 -0.90 -5.43 4.78
C LEU A 139 -0.60 -4.07 5.43
N TYR A 140 0.12 -3.24 4.69
CA TYR A 140 0.52 -1.88 5.07
C TYR A 140 0.27 -0.92 3.91
N MET A 141 0.02 0.35 4.22
CA MET A 141 -0.14 1.43 3.25
C MET A 141 0.85 2.54 3.57
N ASP A 142 1.20 3.36 2.59
CA ASP A 142 1.93 4.60 2.87
C ASP A 142 1.03 5.84 2.73
N CYS A 143 1.44 6.94 3.34
CA CYS A 143 0.72 8.21 3.33
C CYS A 143 1.29 9.23 2.34
N ASN A 144 2.11 8.80 1.38
CA ASN A 144 2.76 9.74 0.48
C ASN A 144 1.74 10.59 -0.31
N SER A 145 2.14 11.78 -0.68
CA SER A 145 1.40 12.76 -1.49
C SER A 145 0.00 13.19 -1.00
N PHE A 146 -0.54 12.57 0.06
CA PHE A 146 -1.82 12.97 0.64
C PHE A 146 -1.70 14.14 1.63
N GLY A 147 -2.82 14.82 1.88
CA GLY A 147 -2.96 15.83 2.94
C GLY A 147 -3.48 15.23 4.25
N ALA A 148 -3.56 16.06 5.30
CA ALA A 148 -3.97 15.68 6.64
C ALA A 148 -5.30 14.91 6.70
N GLN A 149 -6.33 15.41 6.00
CA GLN A 149 -7.67 14.78 6.01
C GLN A 149 -7.67 13.36 5.47
N ALA A 150 -6.90 13.08 4.41
CA ALA A 150 -6.81 11.74 3.86
C ALA A 150 -6.10 10.78 4.83
N ILE A 151 -5.07 11.26 5.53
CA ILE A 151 -4.36 10.51 6.58
C ILE A 151 -5.32 10.18 7.73
N GLU A 152 -6.13 11.15 8.19
CA GLU A 152 -7.16 10.93 9.23
C GLU A 152 -8.16 9.84 8.83
N MET A 153 -8.64 9.86 7.57
CA MET A 153 -9.52 8.82 7.04
C MET A 153 -8.82 7.46 6.99
N GLY A 154 -7.57 7.41 6.54
CA GLY A 154 -6.77 6.20 6.52
C GLY A 154 -6.56 5.62 7.92
N VAL A 155 -6.23 6.45 8.90
CA VAL A 155 -6.07 6.03 10.32
C VAL A 155 -7.38 5.49 10.87
N LYS A 156 -8.51 6.14 10.57
CA LYS A 156 -9.84 5.69 11.01
C LYS A 156 -10.20 4.31 10.43
N LEU A 157 -9.84 4.03 9.19
CA LEU A 157 -10.18 2.78 8.50
C LEU A 157 -9.22 1.65 8.85
N TYR A 158 -7.91 1.88 8.68
CA TYR A 158 -6.89 0.83 8.75
C TYR A 158 -6.26 0.68 10.14
N GLY A 159 -6.30 1.74 10.96
CA GLY A 159 -5.49 1.88 12.16
C GLY A 159 -4.14 2.54 11.84
N ALA A 160 -3.64 3.33 12.80
CA ALA A 160 -2.38 4.05 12.64
C ALA A 160 -1.17 3.11 12.49
N ASP A 161 -1.24 1.90 13.05
CA ASP A 161 -0.19 0.88 13.00
C ASP A 161 0.01 0.23 11.61
N LYS A 162 -0.92 0.50 10.68
CA LYS A 162 -0.86 0.00 9.29
C LYS A 162 -0.33 1.04 8.30
N ILE A 163 -0.14 2.28 8.73
CA ILE A 163 0.29 3.34 7.82
C ILE A 163 1.78 3.62 8.00
N LEU A 164 2.54 3.53 6.91
CA LEU A 164 3.95 3.84 6.83
C LEU A 164 4.14 5.28 6.35
N PHE A 165 5.24 5.91 6.78
CA PHE A 165 5.62 7.21 6.23
C PHE A 165 6.19 7.03 4.83
N GLY A 166 5.61 7.70 3.86
CA GLY A 166 6.07 7.75 2.48
C GLY A 166 6.12 9.19 1.98
N THR A 167 7.00 9.50 1.03
CA THR A 167 7.18 10.85 0.50
C THR A 167 7.05 10.95 -1.01
N ASP A 168 7.24 9.83 -1.72
CA ASP A 168 7.45 9.85 -3.18
C ASP A 168 8.52 10.88 -3.58
N GLY A 169 9.68 10.79 -2.90
CA GLY A 169 10.67 11.85 -2.73
C GLY A 169 11.24 12.45 -4.00
N THR A 170 11.18 11.72 -5.12
CA THR A 170 11.62 12.21 -6.42
C THR A 170 10.59 13.13 -7.07
N GLU A 171 9.31 12.95 -6.75
CA GLU A 171 8.18 13.71 -7.34
C GLU A 171 7.71 14.82 -6.41
N PHE A 172 7.47 14.54 -5.14
CA PHE A 172 6.81 15.48 -4.20
C PHE A 172 7.72 16.01 -3.08
N GLY A 173 8.80 15.30 -2.76
CA GLY A 173 9.68 15.65 -1.64
C GLY A 173 9.07 15.36 -0.25
N ALA A 174 9.89 15.46 0.79
CA ALA A 174 9.50 15.09 2.16
C ALA A 174 8.62 16.14 2.87
N ASP A 175 8.72 17.40 2.49
CA ASP A 175 8.11 18.52 3.25
C ASP A 175 6.57 18.41 3.26
N TRP A 176 5.98 18.04 2.12
CA TRP A 176 4.54 17.87 2.03
C TRP A 176 4.03 16.76 2.96
N SER A 177 4.64 15.58 2.91
CA SER A 177 4.23 14.44 3.74
C SER A 177 4.47 14.70 5.23
N ASN A 178 5.59 15.32 5.60
CA ASN A 178 5.85 15.75 6.98
C ASN A 178 4.79 16.71 7.48
N LYS A 179 4.45 17.73 6.70
CA LYS A 179 3.41 18.72 7.02
C LYS A 179 2.05 18.02 7.17
N ALA A 180 1.69 17.16 6.25
CA ALA A 180 0.40 16.44 6.27
C ALA A 180 0.24 15.60 7.53
N VAL A 181 1.27 14.84 7.92
CA VAL A 181 1.26 14.03 9.15
C VAL A 181 1.24 14.93 10.40
N ALA A 182 1.95 16.07 10.38
CA ALA A 182 1.96 17.02 11.50
C ALA A 182 0.60 17.69 11.72
N GLU A 183 -0.13 18.03 10.65
CA GLU A 183 -1.43 18.70 10.66
C GLU A 183 -2.62 17.76 10.89
N ALA A 184 -2.46 16.46 10.67
CA ALA A 184 -3.53 15.48 10.87
C ALA A 184 -3.95 15.36 12.33
N ASP A 185 -5.25 15.36 12.58
CA ASP A 185 -5.85 15.18 13.93
C ASP A 185 -5.94 13.69 14.30
N ILE A 186 -4.79 13.07 14.52
CA ILE A 186 -4.66 11.64 14.82
C ILE A 186 -4.03 11.34 16.19
N GLY A 187 -3.66 12.38 16.93
CA GLY A 187 -2.95 12.26 18.20
C GLY A 187 -1.46 11.92 18.04
N GLU A 188 -0.70 12.18 19.11
CA GLU A 188 0.77 12.08 19.07
C GLU A 188 1.26 10.63 18.89
N ALA A 189 0.63 9.67 19.54
CA ALA A 189 1.03 8.27 19.43
C ALA A 189 0.89 7.74 17.99
N ALA A 190 -0.22 8.04 17.31
CA ALA A 190 -0.44 7.68 15.92
C ALA A 190 0.55 8.38 14.99
N ARG A 191 0.81 9.68 15.22
CA ARG A 191 1.80 10.45 14.45
C ARG A 191 3.19 9.83 14.53
N ASN A 192 3.66 9.51 15.73
CA ASN A 192 4.96 8.88 15.94
C ASN A 192 5.02 7.47 15.32
N ALA A 193 3.93 6.69 15.41
CA ALA A 193 3.83 5.40 14.77
C ALA A 193 4.02 5.52 13.24
N ILE A 194 3.31 6.45 12.60
CA ILE A 194 3.39 6.67 11.14
C ILE A 194 4.78 7.16 10.73
N LEU A 195 5.34 8.17 11.42
CA LEU A 195 6.61 8.79 11.03
C LEU A 195 7.79 7.83 11.07
N HIS A 196 7.83 6.89 12.04
CA HIS A 196 8.97 5.99 12.18
C HIS A 196 8.67 4.65 12.87
N GLY A 197 7.73 4.61 13.83
CA GLY A 197 7.52 3.43 14.68
C GLY A 197 7.08 2.20 13.89
N ASN A 198 6.19 2.37 12.93
CA ASN A 198 5.69 1.27 12.11
C ASN A 198 6.78 0.69 11.20
N ALA A 199 7.55 1.54 10.52
CA ALA A 199 8.65 1.06 9.68
C ALA A 199 9.70 0.32 10.51
N ALA A 200 10.08 0.86 11.67
CA ALA A 200 11.01 0.19 12.58
C ALA A 200 10.49 -1.19 13.02
N ARG A 201 9.19 -1.29 13.37
CA ARG A 201 8.57 -2.55 13.76
C ARG A 201 8.50 -3.55 12.60
N VAL A 202 8.06 -3.11 11.42
CA VAL A 202 7.90 -3.96 10.23
C VAL A 202 9.24 -4.51 9.76
N LEU A 203 10.30 -3.71 9.84
CA LEU A 203 11.64 -4.10 9.38
C LEU A 203 12.50 -4.77 10.47
N SER A 204 12.07 -4.78 11.72
CA SER A 204 12.86 -5.27 12.85
C SER A 204 13.23 -6.75 12.78
N HIS A 205 12.46 -7.56 12.05
CA HIS A 205 12.72 -9.00 11.89
C HIS A 205 13.66 -9.30 10.71
N LEU A 206 14.00 -8.31 9.90
CA LEU A 206 14.94 -8.49 8.82
C LEU A 206 16.35 -8.38 9.40
N ALA A 207 17.04 -9.50 9.55
CA ALA A 207 18.35 -9.62 10.21
C ALA A 207 19.46 -8.73 9.60
N THR A 208 19.19 -8.08 8.50
CA THR A 208 20.08 -7.15 7.80
C THR A 208 20.00 -5.71 8.30
N PHE A 209 19.00 -5.36 9.09
CA PHE A 209 18.92 -4.07 9.78
C PHE A 209 19.61 -4.18 11.14
N ALA A 210 20.92 -4.32 11.15
CA ALA A 210 21.67 -3.86 12.31
C ALA A 210 21.37 -2.34 12.44
N PRO A 211 20.97 -1.83 13.62
CA PRO A 211 20.88 -0.39 13.81
C PRO A 211 22.21 0.20 13.35
N LEU A 212 22.16 1.27 12.55
CA LEU A 212 23.35 2.06 12.30
C LEU A 212 23.90 2.36 13.69
N SER A 213 24.93 1.63 14.09
CA SER A 213 25.64 1.93 15.32
C SER A 213 25.97 3.41 15.20
N GLU A 214 25.72 4.16 16.25
CA GLU A 214 26.20 5.52 16.41
C GLU A 214 27.67 5.54 15.93
N ALA A 215 27.82 5.79 14.65
CA ALA A 215 29.12 5.84 14.01
C ALA A 215 29.57 7.26 14.12
N ALA A 216 30.34 7.46 15.14
CA ALA A 216 31.44 8.41 15.26
C ALA A 216 31.05 9.88 15.17
N GLU A 217 31.11 10.49 16.33
CA GLU A 217 31.54 11.86 16.52
C GLU A 217 32.82 12.19 15.72
#